data_670da17587b7f759a6a52e7c1812864e
#
_entry.id   670da17587b7f759a6a52e7c1812864e
#
_cell.length_a   1.000
_cell.length_b   1.000
_cell.length_c   1.000
_cell.angle_alpha   90.00
_cell.angle_beta   90.00
_cell.angle_gamma   90.00
#
_symmetry.space_group_name_H-M   'P 1'
#
loop_
_entity.id
_entity.type
_entity.pdbx_description
1 polymer ?
#
loop_
_entity_poly.entity_id
_entity_poly.type
_entity_poly.pdbx_seq_one_letter_code
_entity_poly.pdbx_strand_id
1 'polypeptide(L)'
;LQCLFKAISLTGIEFLFLQALGFPRKKFYHEENILENQIIHSSLPFCHARFLKSINFTLSSLVLALFLSSNVAYAAGEVTIGNNASASPYGVAIGDDANASGSGSGGVAIGGSASVKKNLGIAVGELTEARGESSVVIGAFGIADGKQSVALGANSRAKNDDEVNIGIWSNDGLKLYGTRTLSGLSAGTKDDEAVNKKQLDTAIASISGGVSAADAQKMADTAQSDAVTTANEHTDDEIGKLDTKAQGYATTAQSEAEKYTDNAKS
;
A
#
# COMPACT_ATOMS: atom_id res chain seq x y z
N LEU A 1 -5.05 -47.67 -24.56
CA LEU A 1 -3.97 -46.94 -23.81
C LEU A 1 -2.71 -47.83 -23.72
N GLN A 2 -2.81 -49.13 -23.39
CA GLN A 2 -1.67 -50.06 -23.31
C GLN A 2 -0.94 -50.26 -24.64
N CYS A 3 -1.65 -50.27 -25.78
CA CYS A 3 -1.03 -50.31 -27.10
C CYS A 3 -0.32 -48.99 -27.49
N LEU A 4 -0.75 -47.85 -26.93
CA LEU A 4 -0.11 -46.58 -27.16
C LEU A 4 1.28 -46.49 -26.47
N PHE A 5 1.41 -47.07 -25.27
CA PHE A 5 2.67 -47.08 -24.51
C PHE A 5 3.76 -47.98 -25.16
N LYS A 6 3.40 -49.05 -25.87
CA LYS A 6 4.40 -49.90 -26.53
C LYS A 6 4.99 -49.32 -27.82
N ALA A 7 4.28 -48.36 -28.44
CA ALA A 7 4.77 -47.63 -29.59
C ALA A 7 5.81 -46.54 -29.21
N ILE A 8 5.86 -46.18 -27.92
CA ILE A 8 6.72 -45.12 -27.39
C ILE A 8 8.13 -45.63 -26.97
N SER A 9 8.30 -46.95 -26.80
CA SER A 9 9.55 -47.53 -26.27
C SER A 9 10.73 -47.63 -27.27
N LEU A 10 10.76 -46.93 -28.37
CA LEU A 10 11.77 -47.16 -29.44
C LEU A 10 12.88 -46.12 -29.56
N THR A 11 12.94 -45.08 -28.77
CA THR A 11 14.08 -44.15 -28.77
C THR A 11 14.45 -43.72 -27.35
N GLY A 12 15.71 -43.78 -26.98
CA GLY A 12 16.22 -43.44 -25.64
C GLY A 12 15.91 -41.97 -25.18
N ILE A 13 15.40 -41.14 -26.07
CA ILE A 13 14.99 -39.77 -25.81
C ILE A 13 13.63 -39.73 -25.06
N GLU A 14 12.72 -40.66 -25.38
CA GLU A 14 11.38 -40.70 -24.76
C GLU A 14 11.44 -41.21 -23.31
N PHE A 15 12.42 -42.07 -23.00
CA PHE A 15 12.65 -42.55 -21.63
C PHE A 15 13.16 -41.42 -20.70
N LEU A 16 14.01 -40.56 -21.21
CA LEU A 16 14.49 -39.35 -20.49
C LEU A 16 13.36 -38.36 -20.25
N PHE A 17 12.40 -38.27 -21.17
CA PHE A 17 11.27 -37.36 -21.08
C PHE A 17 10.27 -37.76 -19.98
N LEU A 18 9.93 -39.05 -19.85
CA LEU A 18 9.06 -39.57 -18.79
C LEU A 18 9.71 -39.46 -17.41
N GLN A 19 11.03 -39.49 -17.32
CA GLN A 19 11.78 -39.29 -16.11
C GLN A 19 11.77 -37.80 -15.68
N ALA A 20 11.80 -36.89 -16.63
CA ALA A 20 11.69 -35.44 -16.39
C ALA A 20 10.28 -35.04 -15.86
N LEU A 21 9.25 -35.82 -16.21
CA LEU A 21 7.88 -35.65 -15.73
C LEU A 21 7.63 -36.29 -14.33
N GLY A 22 8.66 -36.76 -13.64
CA GLY A 22 8.56 -37.22 -12.25
C GLY A 22 7.97 -38.65 -12.04
N PHE A 23 7.90 -39.49 -13.08
CA PHE A 23 7.40 -40.88 -12.94
C PHE A 23 8.49 -41.78 -12.37
N PRO A 24 8.23 -42.54 -11.31
CA PRO A 24 9.23 -43.39 -10.65
C PRO A 24 9.60 -44.65 -11.48
N ARG A 25 10.90 -44.89 -11.67
CA ARG A 25 11.51 -45.97 -12.47
C ARG A 25 10.99 -47.38 -12.19
N LYS A 26 10.56 -47.68 -10.98
CA LYS A 26 10.24 -49.05 -10.56
C LYS A 26 8.94 -49.65 -11.13
N LYS A 27 8.03 -48.86 -11.67
CA LYS A 27 6.72 -49.34 -12.16
C LYS A 27 6.74 -49.85 -13.62
N PHE A 28 7.72 -49.47 -14.41
CA PHE A 28 7.76 -49.75 -15.85
C PHE A 28 8.40 -51.11 -16.18
N TYR A 29 9.36 -51.57 -15.38
CA TYR A 29 10.08 -52.83 -15.65
C TYR A 29 9.27 -54.12 -15.39
N HIS A 30 8.20 -54.05 -14.63
CA HIS A 30 7.42 -55.24 -14.28
C HIS A 30 6.32 -55.58 -15.31
N GLU A 31 5.87 -54.61 -16.09
CA GLU A 31 4.81 -54.79 -17.09
C GLU A 31 5.35 -55.09 -18.50
N GLU A 32 6.59 -54.74 -18.84
CA GLU A 32 7.20 -55.07 -20.13
C GLU A 32 7.34 -56.59 -20.36
N ASN A 33 7.71 -57.37 -19.35
CA ASN A 33 7.89 -58.81 -19.45
C ASN A 33 6.59 -59.59 -19.62
N ILE A 34 5.45 -59.06 -19.27
CA ILE A 34 4.15 -59.73 -19.42
C ILE A 34 3.56 -59.49 -20.81
N LEU A 35 3.84 -58.31 -21.41
CA LEU A 35 3.32 -57.93 -22.72
C LEU A 35 4.12 -58.53 -23.91
N GLU A 36 5.42 -58.76 -23.78
CA GLU A 36 6.21 -59.40 -24.82
C GLU A 36 5.76 -60.83 -25.12
N ASN A 37 5.37 -61.61 -24.13
CA ASN A 37 4.93 -62.99 -24.33
C ASN A 37 3.52 -63.20 -24.94
N GLN A 38 2.67 -62.13 -24.92
CA GLN A 38 1.32 -62.23 -25.51
C GLN A 38 1.20 -61.73 -26.96
N ILE A 39 2.16 -60.96 -27.47
CA ILE A 39 2.08 -60.34 -28.82
C ILE A 39 2.74 -61.20 -29.90
N ILE A 40 3.58 -62.20 -29.54
CA ILE A 40 4.28 -63.07 -30.51
C ILE A 40 3.30 -64.02 -31.22
N HIS A 41 2.08 -64.23 -30.72
CA HIS A 41 1.12 -65.19 -31.30
C HIS A 41 -0.11 -64.55 -32.00
N SER A 42 -0.24 -63.26 -32.18
CA SER A 42 -1.32 -62.68 -32.98
C SER A 42 -0.80 -62.09 -34.27
N SER A 43 -1.04 -62.76 -35.38
CA SER A 43 -0.78 -62.27 -36.75
C SER A 43 -1.67 -61.06 -37.07
N LEU A 44 -1.20 -59.85 -36.79
CA LEU A 44 -1.84 -58.64 -37.28
C LEU A 44 -1.27 -58.25 -38.65
N PRO A 45 -2.11 -57.90 -39.64
CA PRO A 45 -1.66 -57.65 -41.00
C PRO A 45 -0.81 -56.37 -41.08
N PHE A 46 0.18 -56.41 -42.02
CA PHE A 46 1.23 -55.40 -42.28
C PHE A 46 0.73 -53.94 -42.43
N CYS A 47 -0.55 -53.75 -42.64
CA CYS A 47 -1.18 -52.44 -42.85
C CYS A 47 -1.31 -51.60 -41.55
N HIS A 48 -1.47 -52.25 -40.36
CA HIS A 48 -1.60 -51.56 -39.09
C HIS A 48 -0.28 -50.95 -38.58
N ALA A 49 0.86 -51.57 -38.90
CA ALA A 49 2.17 -51.08 -38.46
C ALA A 49 2.55 -49.75 -39.13
N ARG A 50 2.13 -49.50 -40.37
CA ARG A 50 2.37 -48.23 -41.07
C ARG A 50 1.45 -47.09 -40.55
N PHE A 51 0.21 -47.44 -40.20
CA PHE A 51 -0.73 -46.50 -39.66
C PHE A 51 -0.35 -46.04 -38.25
N LEU A 52 0.09 -46.95 -37.39
CA LEU A 52 0.57 -46.64 -36.04
C LEU A 52 1.87 -45.84 -36.06
N LYS A 53 2.80 -46.06 -37.01
CA LYS A 53 3.99 -45.26 -37.17
C LYS A 53 3.67 -43.80 -37.61
N SER A 54 2.65 -43.65 -38.47
CA SER A 54 2.20 -42.32 -38.91
C SER A 54 1.52 -41.53 -37.80
N ILE A 55 0.71 -42.18 -36.94
CA ILE A 55 0.05 -41.55 -35.80
C ILE A 55 1.08 -41.15 -34.72
N ASN A 56 2.09 -41.99 -34.46
CA ASN A 56 3.13 -41.67 -33.49
C ASN A 56 3.97 -40.48 -33.91
N PHE A 57 4.31 -40.35 -35.20
CA PHE A 57 5.07 -39.21 -35.69
C PHE A 57 4.27 -37.91 -35.60
N THR A 58 2.96 -37.94 -35.89
CA THR A 58 2.10 -36.77 -35.79
C THR A 58 1.78 -36.40 -34.35
N LEU A 59 1.64 -37.37 -33.45
CA LEU A 59 1.37 -37.10 -32.02
C LEU A 59 2.59 -36.54 -31.29
N SER A 60 3.79 -37.05 -31.57
CA SER A 60 5.04 -36.54 -31.02
C SER A 60 5.35 -35.13 -31.53
N SER A 61 5.09 -34.86 -32.81
CA SER A 61 5.24 -33.50 -33.38
C SER A 61 4.20 -32.52 -32.84
N LEU A 62 2.97 -32.99 -32.59
CA LEU A 62 1.91 -32.14 -31.98
C LEU A 62 2.21 -31.81 -30.51
N VAL A 63 2.69 -32.77 -29.74
CA VAL A 63 3.11 -32.60 -28.35
C VAL A 63 4.32 -31.67 -28.29
N LEU A 64 5.31 -31.84 -29.17
CA LEU A 64 6.46 -30.95 -29.28
C LEU A 64 6.04 -29.54 -29.71
N ALA A 65 5.12 -29.42 -30.67
CA ALA A 65 4.59 -28.12 -31.09
C ALA A 65 3.77 -27.44 -29.97
N LEU A 66 3.01 -28.20 -29.16
CA LEU A 66 2.32 -27.66 -27.98
C LEU A 66 3.30 -27.16 -26.91
N PHE A 67 4.43 -27.86 -26.70
CA PHE A 67 5.49 -27.41 -25.80
C PHE A 67 6.25 -26.21 -26.34
N LEU A 68 6.47 -26.14 -27.63
CA LEU A 68 7.14 -24.99 -28.28
C LEU A 68 6.24 -23.78 -28.42
N SER A 69 4.90 -23.95 -28.38
CA SER A 69 3.93 -22.86 -28.43
C SER A 69 3.54 -22.33 -27.06
N SER A 70 3.79 -23.07 -25.98
CA SER A 70 3.66 -22.56 -24.62
C SER A 70 4.94 -21.78 -24.28
N ASN A 71 4.92 -20.45 -24.40
CA ASN A 71 6.01 -19.59 -23.94
C ASN A 71 6.11 -19.62 -22.40
N VAL A 72 6.17 -20.81 -21.82
CA VAL A 72 6.42 -21.01 -20.38
C VAL A 72 7.85 -21.52 -20.25
N ALA A 73 8.75 -20.65 -19.87
CA ALA A 73 10.11 -21.05 -19.54
C ALA A 73 10.24 -21.17 -18.01
N TYR A 74 10.60 -22.36 -17.56
CA TYR A 74 10.99 -22.61 -16.17
C TYR A 74 12.52 -22.70 -16.11
N ALA A 75 13.18 -21.61 -15.81
CA ALA A 75 14.61 -21.58 -15.55
C ALA A 75 14.85 -21.10 -14.13
N ALA A 76 15.59 -21.85 -13.34
CA ALA A 76 16.09 -21.45 -12.01
C ALA A 76 15.07 -20.80 -11.05
N GLY A 77 13.80 -21.26 -11.07
CA GLY A 77 12.76 -20.73 -10.18
C GLY A 77 12.07 -19.45 -10.68
N GLU A 78 12.28 -19.05 -11.93
CA GLU A 78 11.54 -17.96 -12.58
C GLU A 78 10.31 -18.46 -13.33
N VAL A 79 9.28 -17.62 -13.46
CA VAL A 79 8.07 -17.88 -14.26
C VAL A 79 7.92 -16.79 -15.31
N THR A 80 7.90 -17.20 -16.60
CA THR A 80 7.64 -16.28 -17.72
C THR A 80 6.52 -16.82 -18.60
N ILE A 81 5.46 -16.02 -18.80
CA ILE A 81 4.29 -16.35 -19.62
C ILE A 81 3.92 -15.15 -20.48
N GLY A 82 3.99 -15.27 -21.80
CA GLY A 82 3.68 -14.21 -22.75
C GLY A 82 4.82 -13.97 -23.75
N ASN A 83 4.53 -13.24 -24.82
CA ASN A 83 5.54 -12.85 -25.81
C ASN A 83 6.52 -11.86 -25.17
N ASN A 84 7.82 -12.06 -25.34
CA ASN A 84 8.89 -11.24 -24.78
C ASN A 84 8.82 -11.06 -23.24
N ALA A 85 8.06 -11.91 -22.50
CA ALA A 85 8.07 -11.89 -21.05
C ALA A 85 9.47 -12.25 -20.53
N SER A 86 9.97 -11.52 -19.53
CA SER A 86 11.31 -11.70 -18.97
C SER A 86 11.30 -11.54 -17.45
N ALA A 87 11.91 -12.47 -16.74
CA ALA A 87 12.05 -12.41 -15.29
C ALA A 87 13.52 -12.65 -14.88
N SER A 88 13.92 -12.12 -13.74
CA SER A 88 15.16 -12.48 -13.06
C SER A 88 14.94 -13.74 -12.21
N PRO A 89 15.99 -14.38 -11.66
CA PRO A 89 15.84 -15.53 -10.77
C PRO A 89 14.81 -15.27 -9.66
N TYR A 90 13.91 -16.25 -9.46
CA TYR A 90 12.76 -16.17 -8.53
C TYR A 90 11.72 -15.10 -8.90
N GLY A 91 11.80 -14.50 -10.08
CA GLY A 91 10.83 -13.52 -10.58
C GLY A 91 9.65 -14.19 -11.30
N VAL A 92 8.56 -13.44 -11.43
CA VAL A 92 7.36 -13.81 -12.16
C VAL A 92 7.03 -12.73 -13.18
N ALA A 93 6.99 -13.06 -14.46
CA ALA A 93 6.55 -12.18 -15.53
C ALA A 93 5.42 -12.85 -16.33
N ILE A 94 4.23 -12.28 -16.27
CA ILE A 94 3.03 -12.80 -16.94
C ILE A 94 2.35 -11.69 -17.75
N GLY A 95 2.33 -11.86 -19.07
CA GLY A 95 1.77 -10.90 -20.03
C GLY A 95 2.77 -10.59 -21.14
N ASP A 96 2.28 -10.13 -22.28
CA ASP A 96 3.15 -9.72 -23.38
C ASP A 96 4.00 -8.52 -22.94
N ASP A 97 5.30 -8.58 -23.23
CA ASP A 97 6.31 -7.60 -22.82
C ASP A 97 6.41 -7.38 -21.28
N ALA A 98 5.86 -8.27 -20.47
CA ALA A 98 5.99 -8.21 -19.02
C ALA A 98 7.46 -8.38 -18.60
N ASN A 99 7.98 -7.50 -17.75
CA ASN A 99 9.38 -7.47 -17.38
C ASN A 99 9.60 -7.43 -15.87
N ALA A 100 9.98 -8.57 -15.31
CA ALA A 100 10.39 -8.71 -13.90
C ALA A 100 11.91 -8.92 -13.77
N SER A 101 12.71 -8.48 -14.76
CA SER A 101 14.17 -8.66 -14.81
C SER A 101 14.97 -7.47 -14.25
N GLY A 102 14.35 -6.59 -13.43
CA GLY A 102 15.05 -5.49 -12.76
C GLY A 102 16.28 -5.95 -11.97
N SER A 103 17.13 -5.01 -11.55
CA SER A 103 18.43 -5.30 -10.93
C SER A 103 18.29 -6.11 -9.62
N GLY A 104 18.24 -7.44 -9.73
CA GLY A 104 18.15 -8.37 -8.61
C GLY A 104 17.18 -9.50 -8.82
N SER A 105 16.63 -10.08 -7.76
CA SER A 105 15.78 -11.26 -7.80
C SER A 105 14.39 -11.01 -7.19
N GLY A 106 13.41 -11.86 -7.55
CA GLY A 106 12.12 -11.95 -6.86
C GLY A 106 11.09 -10.87 -7.26
N GLY A 107 11.23 -10.21 -8.40
CA GLY A 107 10.21 -9.28 -8.91
C GLY A 107 8.97 -9.98 -9.45
N VAL A 108 7.79 -9.34 -9.37
CA VAL A 108 6.53 -9.83 -9.93
C VAL A 108 5.97 -8.78 -10.90
N ALA A 109 5.88 -9.12 -12.19
CA ALA A 109 5.26 -8.29 -13.23
C ALA A 109 4.11 -9.06 -13.88
N ILE A 110 2.87 -8.61 -13.69
CA ILE A 110 1.67 -9.25 -14.23
C ILE A 110 0.84 -8.23 -15.00
N GLY A 111 0.70 -8.41 -16.30
CA GLY A 111 -0.01 -7.54 -17.22
C GLY A 111 0.82 -7.17 -18.44
N GLY A 112 0.17 -6.74 -19.53
CA GLY A 112 0.86 -6.29 -20.72
C GLY A 112 1.81 -5.13 -20.39
N SER A 113 3.09 -5.26 -20.73
CA SER A 113 4.15 -4.27 -20.48
C SER A 113 4.30 -3.86 -18.99
N ALA A 114 3.83 -4.68 -18.06
CA ALA A 114 4.12 -4.50 -16.64
C ALA A 114 5.62 -4.59 -16.36
N SER A 115 6.20 -3.72 -15.56
CA SER A 115 7.65 -3.65 -15.41
C SER A 115 8.10 -3.43 -13.97
N VAL A 116 9.04 -4.26 -13.54
CA VAL A 116 9.77 -4.12 -12.27
C VAL A 116 11.20 -3.71 -12.58
N LYS A 117 11.64 -2.58 -12.06
CA LYS A 117 12.98 -2.00 -12.33
C LYS A 117 14.02 -2.31 -11.26
N LYS A 118 13.58 -2.66 -10.05
CA LYS A 118 14.44 -2.93 -8.87
C LYS A 118 14.03 -4.23 -8.19
N ASN A 119 14.82 -4.66 -7.19
CA ASN A 119 14.59 -5.88 -6.44
C ASN A 119 13.24 -5.88 -5.74
N LEU A 120 12.62 -7.08 -5.65
CA LEU A 120 11.43 -7.35 -4.86
C LEU A 120 10.22 -6.45 -5.17
N GLY A 121 10.23 -5.78 -6.34
CA GLY A 121 9.10 -4.97 -6.78
C GLY A 121 7.92 -5.83 -7.24
N ILE A 122 6.71 -5.29 -7.13
CA ILE A 122 5.47 -5.90 -7.60
C ILE A 122 4.76 -4.91 -8.53
N ALA A 123 4.52 -5.30 -9.77
CA ALA A 123 3.79 -4.54 -10.77
C ALA A 123 2.63 -5.38 -11.34
N VAL A 124 1.39 -5.04 -10.98
CA VAL A 124 0.19 -5.77 -11.41
C VAL A 124 -0.79 -4.82 -12.11
N GLY A 125 -0.96 -5.04 -13.40
CA GLY A 125 -1.80 -4.24 -14.29
C GLY A 125 -1.07 -3.90 -15.60
N GLU A 126 -1.81 -3.48 -16.59
CA GLU A 126 -1.25 -3.04 -17.87
C GLU A 126 -0.41 -1.77 -17.70
N LEU A 127 0.79 -1.74 -18.32
CA LEU A 127 1.69 -0.57 -18.33
C LEU A 127 2.00 -0.04 -16.91
N THR A 128 2.12 -0.93 -15.94
CA THR A 128 2.54 -0.59 -14.57
C THR A 128 4.05 -0.57 -14.44
N GLU A 129 4.58 0.32 -13.60
CA GLU A 129 6.02 0.37 -13.34
C GLU A 129 6.35 0.44 -11.84
N ALA A 130 6.93 -0.62 -11.29
CA ALA A 130 7.56 -0.63 -9.97
C ALA A 130 9.03 -0.22 -10.11
N ARG A 131 9.34 1.06 -9.88
CA ARG A 131 10.66 1.66 -10.11
C ARG A 131 11.52 1.71 -8.85
N GLY A 132 10.90 1.80 -7.68
CA GLY A 132 11.58 1.75 -6.39
C GLY A 132 11.90 0.32 -5.96
N GLU A 133 12.91 0.16 -5.09
CA GLU A 133 13.19 -1.12 -4.43
C GLU A 133 12.03 -1.51 -3.51
N SER A 134 11.58 -2.77 -3.58
CA SER A 134 10.44 -3.28 -2.81
C SER A 134 9.14 -2.46 -2.99
N SER A 135 9.02 -1.75 -4.12
CA SER A 135 7.82 -0.98 -4.40
C SER A 135 6.69 -1.86 -4.95
N VAL A 136 5.45 -1.45 -4.73
CA VAL A 136 4.24 -2.17 -5.14
C VAL A 136 3.37 -1.27 -5.99
N VAL A 137 2.95 -1.76 -7.16
CA VAL A 137 1.98 -1.10 -8.02
C VAL A 137 0.85 -2.07 -8.34
N ILE A 138 -0.37 -1.67 -8.06
CA ILE A 138 -1.57 -2.43 -8.41
C ILE A 138 -2.57 -1.51 -9.09
N GLY A 139 -2.81 -1.74 -10.39
CA GLY A 139 -3.72 -0.95 -11.23
C GLY A 139 -3.05 -0.40 -12.48
N ALA A 140 -3.73 -0.43 -13.61
CA ALA A 140 -3.19 -0.04 -14.91
C ALA A 140 -2.59 1.38 -14.89
N PHE A 141 -1.47 1.59 -15.60
CA PHE A 141 -0.75 2.87 -15.71
C PHE A 141 -0.23 3.42 -14.38
N GLY A 142 -0.18 2.58 -13.34
CA GLY A 142 0.36 2.96 -12.05
C GLY A 142 1.89 3.02 -12.04
N ILE A 143 2.48 3.88 -11.23
CA ILE A 143 3.93 4.02 -11.08
C ILE A 143 4.28 4.17 -9.60
N ALA A 144 5.24 3.40 -9.11
CA ALA A 144 5.83 3.57 -7.79
C ALA A 144 7.32 3.88 -7.93
N ASP A 145 7.68 5.15 -7.79
CA ASP A 145 9.05 5.67 -7.94
C ASP A 145 9.85 5.49 -6.63
N GLY A 146 9.21 5.67 -5.47
CA GLY A 146 9.86 5.61 -4.16
C GLY A 146 10.20 4.18 -3.73
N LYS A 147 11.22 4.04 -2.89
CA LYS A 147 11.57 2.79 -2.21
C LYS A 147 10.46 2.43 -1.21
N GLN A 148 10.10 1.13 -1.14
CA GLN A 148 9.04 0.62 -0.26
C GLN A 148 7.67 1.33 -0.44
N SER A 149 7.49 2.03 -1.55
CA SER A 149 6.25 2.77 -1.84
C SER A 149 5.18 1.89 -2.46
N VAL A 150 3.92 2.28 -2.29
CA VAL A 150 2.74 1.57 -2.81
C VAL A 150 1.89 2.53 -3.64
N ALA A 151 1.70 2.24 -4.92
CA ALA A 151 0.75 2.92 -5.80
C ALA A 151 -0.46 2.00 -6.02
N LEU A 152 -1.63 2.39 -5.50
CA LEU A 152 -2.84 1.57 -5.53
C LEU A 152 -3.96 2.22 -6.32
N GLY A 153 -4.37 1.55 -7.39
CA GLY A 153 -5.41 1.99 -8.31
C GLY A 153 -4.86 2.47 -9.67
N ALA A 154 -5.70 2.46 -10.69
CA ALA A 154 -5.29 2.91 -12.03
C ALA A 154 -4.79 4.36 -12.01
N ASN A 155 -3.71 4.64 -12.75
CA ASN A 155 -3.04 5.94 -12.78
C ASN A 155 -2.57 6.46 -11.41
N SER A 156 -2.39 5.60 -10.40
CA SER A 156 -1.81 6.05 -9.13
C SER A 156 -0.31 6.21 -9.24
N ARG A 157 0.28 7.14 -8.47
CA ARG A 157 1.71 7.38 -8.49
C ARG A 157 2.27 7.69 -7.10
N ALA A 158 3.04 6.77 -6.55
CA ALA A 158 3.79 6.97 -5.32
C ALA A 158 5.20 7.47 -5.66
N LYS A 159 5.51 8.72 -5.30
CA LYS A 159 6.75 9.40 -5.69
C LYS A 159 7.83 9.33 -4.64
N ASN A 160 7.44 9.27 -3.39
CA ASN A 160 8.34 9.32 -2.27
C ASN A 160 8.57 7.92 -1.67
N ASP A 161 9.68 7.75 -0.96
CA ASP A 161 9.93 6.55 -0.18
C ASP A 161 8.86 6.39 0.90
N ASP A 162 8.50 5.14 1.21
CA ASP A 162 7.51 4.75 2.23
C ASP A 162 6.10 5.35 2.02
N GLU A 163 5.80 5.89 0.83
CA GLU A 163 4.50 6.48 0.49
C GLU A 163 3.49 5.41 0.06
N VAL A 164 2.25 5.51 0.53
CA VAL A 164 1.09 4.84 -0.05
C VAL A 164 0.22 5.87 -0.78
N ASN A 165 0.13 5.78 -2.10
CA ASN A 165 -0.63 6.73 -2.92
C ASN A 165 -1.79 6.06 -3.64
N ILE A 166 -2.99 6.62 -3.47
CA ILE A 166 -4.22 6.20 -4.15
C ILE A 166 -4.76 7.28 -5.11
N GLY A 167 -4.05 8.38 -5.29
CA GLY A 167 -4.46 9.50 -6.15
C GLY A 167 -4.46 9.12 -7.64
N ILE A 168 -5.19 9.88 -8.45
CA ILE A 168 -5.23 9.73 -9.90
C ILE A 168 -4.34 10.82 -10.51
N TRP A 169 -3.24 10.41 -11.12
CA TRP A 169 -2.23 11.30 -11.68
C TRP A 169 -2.29 11.37 -13.21
N SER A 170 -1.77 12.45 -13.78
CA SER A 170 -1.52 12.54 -15.22
C SER A 170 -0.47 11.50 -15.65
N ASN A 171 -0.48 11.10 -16.93
CA ASN A 171 0.47 10.13 -17.47
C ASN A 171 1.93 10.58 -17.33
N ASP A 172 2.20 11.89 -17.38
CA ASP A 172 3.51 12.48 -17.10
C ASP A 172 3.84 12.52 -15.61
N GLY A 173 2.86 12.25 -14.75
CA GLY A 173 3.01 12.26 -13.30
C GLY A 173 3.17 13.65 -12.68
N LEU A 174 2.93 14.71 -13.41
CA LEU A 174 3.13 16.07 -12.94
C LEU A 174 1.92 16.64 -12.21
N LYS A 175 0.71 16.18 -12.58
CA LYS A 175 -0.54 16.72 -12.05
C LYS A 175 -1.41 15.64 -11.42
N LEU A 176 -1.91 15.90 -10.21
CA LEU A 176 -2.97 15.13 -9.59
C LEU A 176 -4.31 15.55 -10.19
N TYR A 177 -4.98 14.63 -10.89
CA TYR A 177 -6.28 14.88 -11.51
C TYR A 177 -7.46 14.56 -10.60
N GLY A 178 -7.28 13.67 -9.65
CA GLY A 178 -8.37 13.26 -8.79
C GLY A 178 -7.90 12.49 -7.57
N THR A 179 -8.84 12.28 -6.67
CA THR A 179 -8.64 11.54 -5.42
C THR A 179 -9.58 10.34 -5.37
N ARG A 180 -9.30 9.40 -4.48
CA ARG A 180 -10.15 8.25 -4.17
C ARG A 180 -10.58 8.30 -2.72
N THR A 181 -11.77 7.81 -2.45
CA THR A 181 -12.22 7.61 -1.08
C THR A 181 -11.65 6.31 -0.54
N LEU A 182 -11.07 6.35 0.65
CA LEU A 182 -10.73 5.18 1.43
C LEU A 182 -11.89 4.93 2.40
N SER A 183 -12.71 3.91 2.13
CA SER A 183 -13.90 3.58 2.92
C SER A 183 -13.73 2.26 3.69
N GLY A 184 -14.63 1.99 4.64
CA GLY A 184 -14.59 0.77 5.44
C GLY A 184 -13.58 0.83 6.60
N LEU A 185 -13.06 2.02 6.94
CA LEU A 185 -12.15 2.18 8.07
C LEU A 185 -12.89 2.06 9.39
N SER A 186 -12.44 1.16 10.25
CA SER A 186 -12.82 1.14 11.67
C SER A 186 -12.30 2.38 12.38
N ALA A 187 -12.84 2.67 13.57
CA ALA A 187 -12.30 3.72 14.42
C ALA A 187 -10.89 3.33 14.89
N GLY A 188 -9.93 4.21 14.67
CA GLY A 188 -8.57 4.06 15.21
C GLY A 188 -8.60 4.10 16.74
N THR A 189 -7.82 3.23 17.38
CA THR A 189 -7.73 3.10 18.84
C THR A 189 -6.32 3.33 19.37
N LYS A 190 -5.33 3.36 18.47
CA LYS A 190 -3.92 3.60 18.75
C LYS A 190 -3.44 4.84 18.00
N ASP A 191 -2.33 5.40 18.46
CA ASP A 191 -1.76 6.66 17.92
C ASP A 191 -1.29 6.55 16.46
N ASP A 192 -0.98 5.34 16.00
CA ASP A 192 -0.51 5.05 14.63
C ASP A 192 -1.63 4.56 13.67
N GLU A 193 -2.88 4.53 14.14
CA GLU A 193 -4.02 4.11 13.32
C GLU A 193 -4.73 5.30 12.66
N ALA A 194 -5.30 5.06 11.47
CA ALA A 194 -6.04 6.09 10.76
C ALA A 194 -7.35 6.45 11.48
N VAL A 195 -7.63 7.73 11.55
CA VAL A 195 -8.89 8.27 12.07
C VAL A 195 -9.96 8.25 10.98
N ASN A 196 -11.14 7.71 11.26
CA ASN A 196 -12.27 7.77 10.34
C ASN A 196 -13.10 9.06 10.54
N LYS A 197 -13.94 9.38 9.54
CA LYS A 197 -14.75 10.59 9.55
C LYS A 197 -15.64 10.73 10.79
N LYS A 198 -16.18 9.63 11.31
CA LYS A 198 -17.05 9.66 12.50
C LYS A 198 -16.28 10.13 13.74
N GLN A 199 -15.05 9.69 13.93
CA GLN A 199 -14.20 10.12 15.04
C GLN A 199 -13.88 11.61 14.94
N LEU A 200 -13.55 12.09 13.75
CA LEU A 200 -13.30 13.52 13.50
C LEU A 200 -14.55 14.36 13.78
N ASP A 201 -15.71 13.97 13.24
CA ASP A 201 -16.98 14.69 13.48
C ASP A 201 -17.33 14.76 14.98
N THR A 202 -17.10 13.64 15.71
CA THR A 202 -17.33 13.60 17.17
C THR A 202 -16.37 14.53 17.92
N ALA A 203 -15.09 14.56 17.54
CA ALA A 203 -14.10 15.43 18.14
C ALA A 203 -14.45 16.93 17.91
N ILE A 204 -14.84 17.27 16.68
CA ILE A 204 -15.27 18.64 16.33
C ILE A 204 -16.52 19.04 17.13
N ALA A 205 -17.52 18.14 17.24
CA ALA A 205 -18.72 18.40 18.01
C ALA A 205 -18.40 18.63 19.51
N SER A 206 -17.45 17.92 20.09
CA SER A 206 -17.02 18.09 21.47
C SER A 206 -16.33 19.44 21.69
N ILE A 207 -15.53 19.92 20.74
CA ILE A 207 -14.90 21.25 20.79
C ILE A 207 -15.94 22.36 20.65
N SER A 208 -16.89 22.19 19.71
CA SER A 208 -17.97 23.16 19.48
C SER A 208 -18.93 23.26 20.68
N GLY A 209 -19.07 22.20 21.49
CA GLY A 209 -19.80 22.22 22.76
C GLY A 209 -19.01 22.84 23.92
N GLY A 210 -17.72 23.05 23.79
CA GLY A 210 -16.83 23.50 24.87
C GLY A 210 -16.82 25.00 25.16
N VAL A 211 -17.08 25.85 24.16
CA VAL A 211 -17.23 27.33 24.37
C VAL A 211 -18.32 27.81 23.43
N SER A 212 -19.56 27.82 23.90
CA SER A 212 -20.64 28.46 23.15
C SER A 212 -20.42 29.98 23.08
N ALA A 213 -20.98 30.68 22.07
CA ALA A 213 -20.96 32.13 22.01
C ALA A 213 -21.56 32.74 23.29
N ALA A 214 -22.56 32.07 23.90
CA ALA A 214 -23.14 32.48 25.17
C ALA A 214 -22.15 32.33 26.34
N ASP A 215 -21.36 31.28 26.39
CA ASP A 215 -20.33 31.08 27.42
C ASP A 215 -19.19 32.10 27.27
N ALA A 216 -18.75 32.35 26.02
CA ALA A 216 -17.75 33.39 25.73
C ALA A 216 -18.24 34.81 26.18
N GLN A 217 -19.51 35.13 25.89
CA GLN A 217 -20.11 36.37 26.32
C GLN A 217 -20.18 36.45 27.85
N LYS A 218 -20.62 35.40 28.52
CA LYS A 218 -20.67 35.33 29.96
C LYS A 218 -19.29 35.51 30.61
N MET A 219 -18.26 34.90 30.05
CA MET A 219 -16.88 35.10 30.53
C MET A 219 -16.41 36.56 30.35
N ALA A 220 -16.76 37.19 29.23
CA ALA A 220 -16.44 38.60 28.96
C ALA A 220 -17.18 39.51 29.94
N ASP A 221 -18.49 39.27 30.18
CA ASP A 221 -19.31 40.06 31.11
C ASP A 221 -18.80 39.92 32.56
N THR A 222 -18.39 38.71 32.96
CA THR A 222 -17.79 38.48 34.29
C THR A 222 -16.47 39.25 34.41
N ALA A 223 -15.57 39.12 33.45
CA ALA A 223 -14.28 39.83 33.46
C ALA A 223 -14.46 41.35 33.48
N GLN A 224 -15.45 41.88 32.78
CA GLN A 224 -15.79 43.31 32.80
C GLN A 224 -16.32 43.71 34.18
N SER A 225 -17.20 42.94 34.77
CA SER A 225 -17.74 43.23 36.12
C SER A 225 -16.66 43.21 37.20
N ASP A 226 -15.75 42.24 37.15
CA ASP A 226 -14.63 42.11 38.07
C ASP A 226 -13.65 43.29 37.92
N ALA A 227 -13.38 43.70 36.70
CA ALA A 227 -12.52 44.87 36.42
C ALA A 227 -13.13 46.18 36.96
N VAL A 228 -14.46 46.37 36.77
CA VAL A 228 -15.18 47.53 37.28
C VAL A 228 -15.19 47.52 38.82
N THR A 229 -15.45 46.38 39.43
CA THR A 229 -15.41 46.25 40.88
C THR A 229 -14.03 46.60 41.45
N THR A 230 -12.98 46.03 40.89
CA THR A 230 -11.60 46.28 41.31
C THR A 230 -11.22 47.77 41.14
N ALA A 231 -11.65 48.41 40.05
CA ALA A 231 -11.38 49.81 39.78
C ALA A 231 -12.12 50.72 40.80
N ASN A 232 -13.37 50.37 41.12
CA ASN A 232 -14.16 51.11 42.15
C ASN A 232 -13.54 50.97 43.54
N GLU A 233 -13.19 49.77 43.97
CA GLU A 233 -12.50 49.51 45.23
C GLU A 233 -11.20 50.31 45.35
N HIS A 234 -10.38 50.33 44.29
CA HIS A 234 -9.16 51.14 44.26
C HIS A 234 -9.47 52.62 44.37
N THR A 235 -10.51 53.09 43.66
CA THR A 235 -10.93 54.52 43.71
C THR A 235 -11.41 54.89 45.10
N ASP A 236 -12.25 54.08 45.74
CA ASP A 236 -12.75 54.29 47.09
C ASP A 236 -11.62 54.31 48.13
N ASP A 237 -10.63 53.42 48.00
CA ASP A 237 -9.44 53.38 48.85
C ASP A 237 -8.61 54.66 48.72
N GLU A 238 -8.36 55.10 47.47
CA GLU A 238 -7.63 56.34 47.22
C GLU A 238 -8.40 57.62 47.74
N ILE A 239 -9.72 57.63 47.56
CA ILE A 239 -10.57 58.72 48.13
C ILE A 239 -10.48 58.71 49.67
N GLY A 240 -10.56 57.55 50.31
CA GLY A 240 -10.41 57.36 51.73
C GLY A 240 -9.07 57.88 52.29
N LYS A 241 -7.98 57.61 51.55
CA LYS A 241 -6.62 58.10 51.87
C LYS A 241 -6.54 59.63 51.73
N LEU A 242 -7.16 60.16 50.67
CA LEU A 242 -7.21 61.64 50.49
C LEU A 242 -8.04 62.35 51.57
N ASP A 243 -9.20 61.77 51.96
CA ASP A 243 -10.03 62.36 53.02
C ASP A 243 -9.30 62.33 54.37
N THR A 244 -8.65 61.26 54.72
CA THR A 244 -7.80 61.07 55.91
C THR A 244 -6.70 62.17 55.92
N LYS A 245 -6.04 62.43 54.77
CA LYS A 245 -4.99 63.43 54.60
C LYS A 245 -5.55 64.87 54.73
N ALA A 246 -6.72 65.12 54.13
CA ALA A 246 -7.38 66.40 54.22
C ALA A 246 -7.79 66.72 55.67
N GLN A 247 -8.34 65.76 56.41
CA GLN A 247 -8.66 65.90 57.81
C GLN A 247 -7.40 66.19 58.66
N GLY A 248 -6.30 65.50 58.37
CA GLY A 248 -5.02 65.81 59.02
C GLY A 248 -4.52 67.21 58.80
N TYR A 249 -4.65 67.69 57.59
CA TYR A 249 -4.28 69.10 57.30
C TYR A 249 -5.21 70.11 58.00
N ALA A 250 -6.51 69.83 58.02
CA ALA A 250 -7.46 70.72 58.72
C ALA A 250 -7.17 70.77 60.24
N THR A 251 -6.93 69.61 60.88
CA THR A 251 -6.54 69.47 62.25
C THR A 251 -5.24 70.27 62.58
N THR A 252 -4.27 70.10 61.72
CA THR A 252 -2.97 70.79 61.86
C THR A 252 -3.18 72.32 61.78
N ALA A 253 -3.90 72.80 60.76
CA ALA A 253 -4.17 74.22 60.58
C ALA A 253 -4.96 74.84 61.79
N GLN A 254 -5.91 74.05 62.31
CA GLN A 254 -6.66 74.49 63.50
C GLN A 254 -5.75 74.61 64.72
N SER A 255 -4.89 73.60 64.97
CA SER A 255 -3.92 73.68 66.07
C SER A 255 -2.93 74.80 65.96
N GLU A 256 -2.47 75.13 64.75
CA GLU A 256 -1.61 76.26 64.50
C GLU A 256 -2.32 77.58 64.75
N ALA A 257 -3.57 77.74 64.35
CA ALA A 257 -4.37 78.87 64.59
C ALA A 257 -4.64 79.13 66.07
N GLU A 258 -4.92 78.03 66.83
CA GLU A 258 -5.07 78.10 68.27
C GLU A 258 -3.80 78.53 68.97
N LYS A 259 -2.64 78.03 68.62
CA LYS A 259 -1.32 78.48 69.13
C LYS A 259 -1.06 79.97 68.83
N TYR A 260 -1.41 80.39 67.61
CA TYR A 260 -1.27 81.76 67.24
C TYR A 260 -2.12 82.68 68.10
N THR A 261 -3.35 82.25 68.39
CA THR A 261 -4.29 83.00 69.22
C THR A 261 -3.85 83.10 70.70
N ASP A 262 -3.31 82.01 71.20
CA ASP A 262 -2.81 81.93 72.61
C ASP A 262 -1.55 82.81 72.78
N ASN A 263 -0.63 82.78 71.80
CA ASN A 263 0.55 83.62 71.79
C ASN A 263 0.18 85.10 71.70
N ALA A 264 -0.92 85.48 71.03
CA ALA A 264 -1.39 86.83 70.92
C ALA A 264 -2.05 87.38 72.20
N LYS A 265 -2.45 86.52 73.13
CA LYS A 265 -3.10 86.81 74.42
C LYS A 265 -2.11 86.88 75.60
N SER A 266 -0.88 86.41 75.44
CA SER A 266 0.19 86.44 76.40
C SER A 266 1.02 87.76 76.22
#